data_3a7942c647ec20cd1528fe5bf987d2a3
#
_entry.id   3a7942c647ec20cd1528fe5bf987d2a3
#
_cell.length_a   1.000
_cell.length_b   1.000
_cell.length_c   1.000
_cell.angle_alpha   90.00
_cell.angle_beta   90.00
_cell.angle_gamma   90.00
#
_symmetry.space_group_name_H-M   'P 1'
#
loop_
_entity.id
_entity.type
_entity.pdbx_description
1 polymer ?
#
loop_
_entity_poly.entity_id
_entity_poly.type
_entity_poly.pdbx_seq_one_letter_code
_entity_poly.pdbx_strand_id
1 'polypeptide(L)'
;IIEMTTYAMETEALCGTLGTDINHAPVAKVSYPSGVLTIPILTPFELTGTGTDIDGTGLTYNAVQFDLGTGDPLGTNFETGPLFASQDPRNAGATRLIPKLADVLSGVYTKSERMPEVSRELNFKMTIRDNDQKVGATDIADFKFESTIDAGPFQVTFPSKEIDTIFTVGQHILVQWDVANTDQSPVNCKFVNIMLSNNDGLTFPDTLVYRT
;
A
#
# COMPACT_ATOMS: atom_id res chain seq x y z
N ILE A 1 12.02 16.62 7.91
CA ILE A 1 11.09 17.75 7.62
C ILE A 1 10.54 18.32 8.91
N ILE A 2 9.92 17.53 9.80
CA ILE A 2 9.35 18.03 11.08
C ILE A 2 10.41 18.79 11.89
N GLU A 3 11.61 18.24 12.05
CA GLU A 3 12.72 18.87 12.78
C GLU A 3 13.12 20.20 12.13
N MET A 4 13.23 20.26 10.81
CA MET A 4 13.54 21.48 10.07
C MET A 4 12.45 22.53 10.24
N THR A 5 11.18 22.13 10.20
CA THR A 5 10.06 23.04 10.41
C THR A 5 10.05 23.60 11.83
N THR A 6 10.28 22.74 12.84
CA THR A 6 10.39 23.16 14.24
C THR A 6 11.49 24.18 14.42
N TYR A 7 12.69 23.89 13.90
CA TYR A 7 13.82 24.82 13.97
C TYR A 7 13.52 26.15 13.27
N ALA A 8 12.89 26.13 12.10
CA ALA A 8 12.51 27.36 11.38
C ALA A 8 11.46 28.21 12.08
N MET A 9 10.65 27.61 12.98
CA MET A 9 9.64 28.29 13.76
C MET A 9 10.13 28.78 15.14
N GLU A 10 11.34 28.39 15.56
CA GLU A 10 11.94 28.89 16.80
C GLU A 10 12.38 30.34 16.65
N THR A 11 12.16 31.14 17.70
CA THR A 11 12.44 32.58 17.68
C THR A 11 13.89 32.93 17.39
N GLU A 12 14.84 32.02 17.65
CA GLU A 12 16.27 32.21 17.42
C GLU A 12 16.70 31.99 15.96
N ALA A 13 15.84 31.35 15.15
CA ALA A 13 16.11 31.05 13.74
C ALA A 13 15.45 32.03 12.75
N LEU A 14 14.77 33.06 13.24
CA LEU A 14 14.02 34.04 12.42
C LEU A 14 14.98 34.97 11.64
N CYS A 15 15.50 34.48 10.55
CA CYS A 15 16.24 35.28 9.57
C CYS A 15 15.33 35.96 8.54
N GLY A 16 14.00 35.86 8.66
CA GLY A 16 13.02 36.38 7.71
C GLY A 16 11.76 36.94 8.37
N THR A 17 10.90 37.52 7.57
CA THR A 17 9.57 37.96 8.00
C THR A 17 8.59 36.81 7.82
N LEU A 18 7.82 36.51 8.86
CA LEU A 18 6.71 35.56 8.77
C LEU A 18 5.70 36.09 7.75
N GLY A 19 5.37 35.27 6.76
CA GLY A 19 4.31 35.56 5.81
C GLY A 19 2.95 35.60 6.49
N THR A 20 2.01 36.31 5.91
CA THR A 20 0.60 36.39 6.38
C THR A 20 -0.28 35.30 5.74
N ASP A 21 0.29 34.49 4.86
CA ASP A 21 -0.46 33.42 4.22
C ASP A 21 -0.73 32.30 5.27
N ILE A 22 -2.00 32.04 5.50
CA ILE A 22 -2.46 31.02 6.43
C ILE A 22 -2.75 29.77 5.61
N ASN A 23 -1.98 28.74 5.81
CA ASN A 23 -2.26 27.38 5.34
C ASN A 23 -2.33 26.44 6.53
N HIS A 24 -3.29 25.53 6.54
CA HIS A 24 -3.41 24.51 7.56
C HIS A 24 -2.83 23.19 7.01
N ALA A 25 -2.15 22.44 7.86
CA ALA A 25 -1.69 21.13 7.47
C ALA A 25 -2.88 20.18 7.20
N PRO A 26 -2.80 19.33 6.17
CA PRO A 26 -3.79 18.30 5.96
C PRO A 26 -3.82 17.34 7.15
N VAL A 27 -4.91 16.59 7.32
CA VAL A 27 -5.05 15.55 8.34
C VAL A 27 -4.96 14.18 7.67
N ALA A 28 -3.92 13.44 8.00
CA ALA A 28 -3.69 12.09 7.50
C ALA A 28 -4.39 11.05 8.39
N LYS A 29 -5.06 10.09 7.77
CA LYS A 29 -5.67 8.93 8.45
C LYS A 29 -5.40 7.67 7.67
N VAL A 30 -5.28 6.57 8.40
CA VAL A 30 -5.24 5.21 7.85
C VAL A 30 -6.40 4.44 8.43
N SER A 31 -6.99 3.58 7.61
CA SER A 31 -8.10 2.73 8.04
C SER A 31 -7.70 1.27 7.83
N TYR A 32 -7.60 0.54 8.92
CA TYR A 32 -7.43 -0.91 8.92
C TYR A 32 -8.17 -1.51 10.11
N PRO A 33 -8.48 -2.81 10.09
CA PRO A 33 -9.15 -3.48 11.20
C PRO A 33 -8.43 -3.26 12.54
N SER A 34 -9.18 -3.17 13.62
CA SER A 34 -8.60 -3.05 14.96
C SER A 34 -7.79 -4.30 15.32
N GLY A 35 -6.64 -4.09 15.95
CA GLY A 35 -5.72 -5.16 16.35
C GLY A 35 -4.47 -5.22 15.47
N VAL A 36 -3.65 -6.24 15.68
CA VAL A 36 -2.50 -6.50 14.81
C VAL A 36 -3.02 -7.13 13.53
N LEU A 37 -2.86 -6.43 12.41
CA LEU A 37 -3.17 -6.98 11.10
C LEU A 37 -2.04 -7.92 10.69
N THR A 38 -2.36 -9.17 10.40
CA THR A 38 -1.41 -10.16 9.90
C THR A 38 -1.71 -10.46 8.44
N ILE A 39 -0.70 -10.33 7.59
CA ILE A 39 -0.77 -10.67 6.17
C ILE A 39 -0.01 -11.96 5.88
N PRO A 40 -0.47 -12.78 4.92
CA PRO A 40 0.27 -13.96 4.49
C PRO A 40 1.52 -13.56 3.70
N ILE A 41 2.58 -14.40 3.76
CA ILE A 41 3.76 -14.18 2.92
C ILE A 41 3.40 -14.28 1.43
N LEU A 42 4.24 -13.66 0.58
CA LEU A 42 4.16 -13.76 -0.90
C LEU A 42 2.78 -13.45 -1.50
N THR A 43 1.93 -12.76 -0.76
CA THR A 43 0.58 -12.37 -1.20
C THR A 43 0.52 -10.86 -1.39
N PRO A 44 0.14 -10.35 -2.58
CA PRO A 44 -0.02 -8.92 -2.81
C PRO A 44 -1.04 -8.29 -1.85
N PHE A 45 -0.81 -7.04 -1.46
CA PHE A 45 -1.69 -6.31 -0.56
C PHE A 45 -1.78 -4.83 -0.94
N GLU A 46 -2.79 -4.14 -0.42
CA GLU A 46 -2.99 -2.72 -0.65
C GLU A 46 -2.90 -1.94 0.65
N LEU A 47 -2.28 -0.77 0.58
CA LEU A 47 -2.26 0.22 1.64
C LEU A 47 -3.12 1.41 1.22
N THR A 48 -4.18 1.68 1.98
CA THR A 48 -5.07 2.80 1.71
C THR A 48 -5.07 3.78 2.88
N GLY A 49 -4.78 5.05 2.58
CA GLY A 49 -4.93 6.15 3.51
C GLY A 49 -6.04 7.11 3.07
N THR A 50 -6.39 8.03 3.92
CA THR A 50 -7.30 9.13 3.61
C THR A 50 -6.73 10.43 4.15
N GLY A 51 -7.04 11.52 3.48
CA GLY A 51 -6.65 12.85 3.92
C GLY A 51 -7.79 13.83 3.79
N THR A 52 -7.82 14.79 4.68
CA THR A 52 -8.72 15.95 4.62
C THR A 52 -7.91 17.20 4.80
N ASP A 53 -8.31 18.26 4.12
CA ASP A 53 -7.70 19.57 4.23
C ASP A 53 -8.81 20.63 4.33
N ILE A 54 -8.69 21.49 5.32
CA ILE A 54 -9.68 22.54 5.57
C ILE A 54 -9.63 23.66 4.51
N ASP A 55 -8.46 23.84 3.89
CA ASP A 55 -8.24 24.84 2.85
C ASP A 55 -8.68 24.35 1.46
N GLY A 56 -9.05 23.06 1.37
CA GLY A 56 -9.63 22.46 0.16
C GLY A 56 -8.64 22.28 -0.99
N THR A 57 -7.33 22.23 -0.71
CA THR A 57 -6.29 22.04 -1.70
C THR A 57 -6.19 20.60 -2.21
N GLY A 58 -5.62 20.42 -3.40
CA GLY A 58 -5.44 19.09 -4.00
C GLY A 58 -4.39 18.25 -3.26
N LEU A 59 -4.83 17.19 -2.61
CA LEU A 59 -3.93 16.32 -1.82
C LEU A 59 -3.16 15.35 -2.69
N THR A 60 -1.91 15.09 -2.33
CA THR A 60 -1.09 13.99 -2.86
C THR A 60 -0.67 13.04 -1.75
N TYR A 61 -0.56 11.75 -2.11
CA TYR A 61 -0.37 10.64 -1.19
C TYR A 61 0.87 9.84 -1.55
N ASN A 62 1.66 9.48 -0.55
CA ASN A 62 2.81 8.60 -0.72
C ASN A 62 2.93 7.63 0.47
N ALA A 63 2.76 6.33 0.22
CA ALA A 63 3.01 5.28 1.19
C ALA A 63 4.43 4.73 1.02
N VAL A 64 5.24 4.82 2.06
CA VAL A 64 6.65 4.40 2.06
C VAL A 64 6.91 3.43 3.19
N GLN A 65 7.62 2.34 2.93
CA GLN A 65 8.11 1.46 3.98
C GLN A 65 9.18 2.17 4.80
N PHE A 66 9.06 2.07 6.14
CA PHE A 66 9.90 2.80 7.09
C PHE A 66 10.59 1.85 8.08
N ASP A 67 10.99 0.68 7.61
CA ASP A 67 11.77 -0.26 8.40
C ASP A 67 13.26 0.08 8.33
N LEU A 68 13.92 0.06 9.47
CA LEU A 68 15.37 0.18 9.55
C LEU A 68 16.00 -1.19 9.42
N GLY A 69 17.11 -1.27 8.71
CA GLY A 69 17.86 -2.51 8.50
C GLY A 69 19.35 -2.29 8.48
N THR A 70 20.08 -3.36 8.35
CA THR A 70 21.49 -3.37 8.00
C THR A 70 21.65 -2.82 6.59
N GLY A 71 22.79 -2.22 6.24
CA GLY A 71 23.02 -1.58 4.94
C GLY A 71 23.07 -2.52 3.74
N ASP A 72 22.21 -3.55 3.73
CA ASP A 72 22.11 -4.53 2.66
C ASP A 72 21.45 -3.93 1.41
N PRO A 73 21.76 -4.44 0.22
CA PRO A 73 21.07 -4.03 -0.99
C PRO A 73 19.57 -4.30 -0.90
N LEU A 74 18.77 -3.40 -1.43
CA LEU A 74 17.31 -3.51 -1.43
C LEU A 74 16.84 -4.87 -1.99
N GLY A 75 15.91 -5.50 -1.30
CA GLY A 75 15.33 -6.79 -1.66
C GLY A 75 16.25 -8.00 -1.49
N THR A 76 17.30 -7.90 -0.69
CA THR A 76 18.20 -9.05 -0.39
C THR A 76 18.10 -9.52 1.05
N ASN A 77 17.66 -8.67 1.97
CA ASN A 77 17.45 -9.04 3.36
C ASN A 77 15.93 -9.04 3.67
N PHE A 78 15.37 -10.20 3.92
CA PHE A 78 13.94 -10.35 4.20
C PHE A 78 13.61 -10.23 5.69
N GLU A 79 14.58 -10.34 6.58
CA GLU A 79 14.36 -10.29 8.03
C GLU A 79 14.24 -8.86 8.54
N THR A 80 15.05 -7.95 7.98
CA THR A 80 15.11 -6.55 8.40
C THR A 80 15.20 -5.61 7.20
N GLY A 81 14.93 -4.32 7.42
CA GLY A 81 15.06 -3.30 6.40
C GLY A 81 13.90 -3.25 5.38
N PRO A 82 13.96 -2.31 4.45
CA PRO A 82 12.90 -2.12 3.48
C PRO A 82 12.96 -3.13 2.34
N LEU A 83 11.81 -3.65 1.96
CA LEU A 83 11.60 -4.52 0.80
C LEU A 83 11.05 -3.75 -0.41
N PHE A 84 10.46 -2.57 -0.17
CA PHE A 84 9.74 -1.79 -1.17
C PHE A 84 10.34 -0.39 -1.29
N ALA A 85 10.73 -0.02 -2.51
CA ALA A 85 11.19 1.34 -2.78
C ALA A 85 10.04 2.35 -2.69
N SER A 86 10.38 3.60 -2.40
CA SER A 86 9.44 4.70 -2.51
C SER A 86 8.97 4.85 -3.95
N GLN A 87 7.71 5.25 -4.12
CA GLN A 87 7.13 5.61 -5.41
C GLN A 87 6.79 7.09 -5.43
N ASP A 88 6.52 7.63 -6.62
CA ASP A 88 6.09 9.03 -6.75
C ASP A 88 4.73 9.26 -6.06
N PRO A 89 4.53 10.42 -5.44
CA PRO A 89 3.24 10.79 -4.88
C PRO A 89 2.13 10.79 -5.93
N ARG A 90 0.93 10.37 -5.55
CA ARG A 90 -0.24 10.27 -6.44
C ARG A 90 -1.34 11.25 -6.03
N ASN A 91 -1.96 11.90 -7.01
CA ASN A 91 -3.08 12.82 -6.80
C ASN A 91 -4.41 12.08 -6.63
N ALA A 92 -4.57 10.94 -7.27
CA ALA A 92 -5.82 10.19 -7.27
C ALA A 92 -5.68 8.91 -6.44
N GLY A 93 -6.46 8.83 -5.37
CA GLY A 93 -6.54 7.65 -4.54
C GLY A 93 -5.35 7.47 -3.60
N ALA A 94 -5.65 7.31 -2.34
CA ALA A 94 -4.67 7.07 -1.29
C ALA A 94 -4.21 5.61 -1.23
N THR A 95 -4.40 4.83 -2.30
CA THR A 95 -4.11 3.39 -2.33
C THR A 95 -2.82 3.10 -3.07
N ARG A 96 -1.93 2.36 -2.41
CA ARG A 96 -0.75 1.76 -3.01
C ARG A 96 -0.90 0.24 -3.04
N LEU A 97 -0.91 -0.35 -4.23
CA LEU A 97 -0.78 -1.80 -4.41
C LEU A 97 0.70 -2.21 -4.25
N ILE A 98 0.95 -3.24 -3.47
CA ILE A 98 2.27 -3.80 -3.18
C ILE A 98 2.25 -5.31 -3.49
N PRO A 99 3.13 -5.80 -4.36
CA PRO A 99 4.00 -5.01 -5.25
C PRO A 99 3.20 -4.26 -6.32
N LYS A 100 3.88 -3.41 -7.09
CA LYS A 100 3.23 -2.65 -8.17
C LYS A 100 2.54 -3.57 -9.17
N LEU A 101 1.45 -3.11 -9.75
CA LEU A 101 0.58 -3.91 -10.64
C LEU A 101 1.36 -4.66 -11.74
N ALA A 102 2.34 -4.02 -12.36
CA ALA A 102 3.13 -4.66 -13.41
C ALA A 102 3.87 -5.92 -12.94
N ASP A 103 4.39 -5.92 -11.70
CA ASP A 103 5.05 -7.07 -11.10
C ASP A 103 4.03 -8.18 -10.76
N VAL A 104 2.85 -7.81 -10.24
CA VAL A 104 1.75 -8.76 -9.97
C VAL A 104 1.32 -9.44 -11.27
N LEU A 105 1.06 -8.70 -12.33
CA LEU A 105 0.59 -9.22 -13.61
C LEU A 105 1.65 -10.09 -14.32
N SER A 106 2.92 -9.70 -14.25
CA SER A 106 4.00 -10.49 -14.85
C SER A 106 4.37 -11.72 -14.03
N GLY A 107 4.12 -11.70 -12.73
CA GLY A 107 4.62 -12.70 -11.77
C GLY A 107 6.14 -12.63 -11.57
N VAL A 108 6.78 -11.53 -12.00
CA VAL A 108 8.22 -11.30 -11.86
C VAL A 108 8.44 -10.08 -10.97
N TYR A 109 8.91 -10.32 -9.77
CA TYR A 109 9.14 -9.24 -8.80
C TYR A 109 10.51 -8.60 -9.00
N THR A 110 10.50 -7.27 -9.08
CA THR A 110 11.74 -6.50 -9.13
C THR A 110 12.38 -6.46 -7.74
N LYS A 111 13.69 -6.20 -7.67
CA LYS A 111 14.41 -6.10 -6.38
C LYS A 111 13.85 -5.00 -5.46
N SER A 112 13.20 -4.02 -6.03
CA SER A 112 12.60 -2.89 -5.31
C SER A 112 11.14 -3.10 -4.89
N GLU A 113 10.57 -4.26 -5.16
CA GLU A 113 9.17 -4.62 -4.85
C GLU A 113 9.07 -6.10 -4.47
N ARG A 114 9.92 -6.55 -3.52
CA ARG A 114 9.96 -7.95 -3.05
C ARG A 114 8.95 -8.17 -1.94
N MET A 115 8.11 -9.18 -2.12
CA MET A 115 7.18 -9.61 -1.07
C MET A 115 7.91 -10.21 0.13
N PRO A 116 7.40 -10.07 1.37
CA PRO A 116 8.00 -10.72 2.53
C PRO A 116 7.94 -12.25 2.38
N GLU A 117 9.06 -12.89 2.66
CA GLU A 117 9.23 -14.36 2.62
C GLU A 117 9.38 -14.95 4.02
N VAL A 118 9.39 -14.10 5.04
CA VAL A 118 9.55 -14.49 6.45
C VAL A 118 8.50 -13.79 7.31
N SER A 119 8.26 -14.32 8.51
CA SER A 119 7.43 -13.62 9.50
C SER A 119 8.20 -12.43 10.06
N ARG A 120 7.64 -11.24 9.91
CA ARG A 120 8.24 -10.00 10.41
C ARG A 120 7.23 -8.88 10.57
N GLU A 121 7.59 -7.90 11.37
CA GLU A 121 6.90 -6.62 11.42
C GLU A 121 7.23 -5.78 10.17
N LEU A 122 6.24 -5.06 9.67
CA LEU A 122 6.32 -4.16 8.54
C LEU A 122 5.73 -2.81 8.95
N ASN A 123 6.54 -1.77 8.85
CA ASN A 123 6.16 -0.41 9.20
C ASN A 123 6.12 0.45 7.94
N PHE A 124 5.02 1.19 7.77
CA PHE A 124 4.84 2.11 6.66
C PHE A 124 4.39 3.47 7.15
N LYS A 125 4.72 4.49 6.39
CA LYS A 125 4.24 5.86 6.59
C LYS A 125 3.48 6.33 5.36
N MET A 126 2.24 6.80 5.58
CA MET A 126 1.47 7.50 4.57
C MET A 126 1.69 8.99 4.75
N THR A 127 2.45 9.60 3.86
CA THR A 127 2.63 11.05 3.82
C THR A 127 1.58 11.67 2.91
N ILE A 128 0.86 12.66 3.42
CA ILE A 128 -0.12 13.45 2.68
C ILE A 128 0.38 14.88 2.59
N ARG A 129 0.27 15.47 1.39
CA ARG A 129 0.66 16.87 1.10
C ARG A 129 -0.50 17.61 0.50
N ASP A 130 -0.69 18.86 0.93
CA ASP A 130 -1.72 19.75 0.42
C ASP A 130 -1.36 20.43 -0.91
N ASN A 131 -0.07 20.46 -1.27
CA ASN A 131 0.44 21.10 -2.47
C ASN A 131 0.05 22.58 -2.63
N ASP A 132 -0.18 23.29 -1.52
CA ASP A 132 -0.38 24.74 -1.59
C ASP A 132 0.84 25.40 -2.24
N GLN A 133 0.58 26.38 -3.12
CA GLN A 133 1.62 26.99 -3.96
C GLN A 133 2.55 27.93 -3.18
N LYS A 134 2.13 28.40 -2.02
CA LYS A 134 2.86 29.38 -1.22
C LYS A 134 3.48 28.76 0.03
N VAL A 135 2.71 28.01 0.79
CA VAL A 135 3.09 27.45 2.10
C VAL A 135 2.59 26.02 2.20
N GLY A 136 3.16 25.11 1.40
CA GLY A 136 2.77 23.69 1.44
C GLY A 136 3.03 23.07 2.80
N ALA A 137 2.10 22.20 3.24
CA ALA A 137 2.18 21.47 4.50
C ALA A 137 1.99 19.96 4.27
N THR A 138 2.34 19.18 5.30
CA THR A 138 2.27 17.71 5.24
C THR A 138 1.83 17.15 6.57
N ASP A 139 1.14 16.01 6.52
CA ASP A 139 0.88 15.17 7.69
C ASP A 139 1.19 13.71 7.37
N ILE A 140 1.41 12.90 8.42
CA ILE A 140 1.85 11.52 8.30
C ILE A 140 1.00 10.63 9.18
N ALA A 141 0.47 9.55 8.60
CA ALA A 141 -0.17 8.47 9.33
C ALA A 141 0.65 7.18 9.22
N ASP A 142 0.74 6.43 10.32
CA ASP A 142 1.53 5.20 10.39
C ASP A 142 0.65 3.97 10.14
N PHE A 143 1.17 3.02 9.34
CA PHE A 143 0.67 1.66 9.23
C PHE A 143 1.65 0.70 9.89
N LYS A 144 1.11 -0.25 10.63
CA LYS A 144 1.89 -1.32 11.22
C LYS A 144 1.13 -2.64 11.11
N PHE A 145 1.80 -3.66 10.58
CA PHE A 145 1.25 -5.01 10.46
C PHE A 145 2.38 -6.05 10.44
N GLU A 146 2.02 -7.31 10.47
CA GLU A 146 2.98 -8.43 10.49
C GLU A 146 2.76 -9.32 9.27
N SER A 147 3.83 -9.84 8.68
CA SER A 147 3.76 -10.97 7.77
C SER A 147 3.93 -12.28 8.52
N THR A 148 3.32 -13.36 8.03
CA THR A 148 3.45 -14.70 8.64
C THR A 148 3.76 -15.77 7.63
N ILE A 149 4.71 -16.65 7.97
CA ILE A 149 5.01 -17.86 7.19
C ILE A 149 3.97 -18.97 7.36
N ASP A 150 3.06 -18.84 8.33
CA ASP A 150 2.02 -19.84 8.60
C ASP A 150 0.91 -19.84 7.54
N ALA A 151 0.88 -18.79 6.71
CA ALA A 151 -0.10 -18.62 5.63
C ALA A 151 0.54 -17.99 4.38
N GLY A 152 0.03 -18.39 3.20
CA GLY A 152 0.42 -17.83 1.90
C GLY A 152 1.40 -18.74 1.13
N PRO A 153 1.60 -18.44 -0.15
CA PRO A 153 0.90 -17.39 -0.90
C PRO A 153 -0.54 -17.76 -1.24
N PHE A 154 -1.48 -16.82 -1.08
CA PHE A 154 -2.82 -16.95 -1.66
C PHE A 154 -2.73 -16.76 -3.17
N GLN A 155 -3.20 -17.75 -3.95
CA GLN A 155 -3.05 -17.74 -5.41
C GLN A 155 -4.32 -18.19 -6.12
N VAL A 156 -4.71 -17.47 -7.17
CA VAL A 156 -5.71 -17.95 -8.14
C VAL A 156 -5.05 -19.02 -9.00
N THR A 157 -5.61 -20.23 -8.99
CA THR A 157 -5.09 -21.38 -9.74
C THR A 157 -5.80 -21.58 -11.07
N PHE A 158 -7.05 -21.10 -11.20
CA PHE A 158 -7.79 -21.09 -12.47
C PHE A 158 -8.80 -19.92 -12.49
N PRO A 159 -8.90 -19.18 -13.61
CA PRO A 159 -8.07 -19.26 -14.82
C PRO A 159 -6.63 -18.86 -14.53
N SER A 160 -5.68 -19.47 -15.26
CA SER A 160 -4.26 -19.15 -15.14
C SER A 160 -3.72 -18.59 -16.45
N LYS A 161 -2.67 -17.77 -16.37
CA LYS A 161 -2.02 -17.20 -17.56
C LYS A 161 -1.29 -18.23 -18.42
N GLU A 162 -1.01 -19.41 -17.87
CA GLU A 162 -0.32 -20.49 -18.57
C GLU A 162 -1.26 -21.26 -19.50
N ILE A 163 -2.57 -21.16 -19.29
CA ILE A 163 -3.59 -21.78 -20.09
C ILE A 163 -4.24 -20.69 -20.92
N ASP A 164 -3.95 -20.68 -22.22
CA ASP A 164 -4.56 -19.77 -23.19
C ASP A 164 -6.04 -20.14 -23.35
N THR A 165 -6.86 -19.67 -22.40
CA THR A 165 -8.27 -20.03 -22.33
C THR A 165 -9.12 -18.92 -22.93
N ILE A 166 -9.76 -19.22 -24.06
CA ILE A 166 -10.73 -18.32 -24.66
C ILE A 166 -12.11 -18.62 -24.08
N PHE A 167 -12.68 -17.63 -23.43
CA PHE A 167 -14.05 -17.71 -22.91
C PHE A 167 -15.06 -17.11 -23.90
N THR A 168 -16.20 -17.76 -24.07
CA THR A 168 -17.29 -17.25 -24.90
C THR A 168 -18.38 -16.60 -24.04
N VAL A 169 -19.06 -15.62 -24.59
CA VAL A 169 -20.17 -14.95 -23.92
C VAL A 169 -21.25 -15.97 -23.51
N GLY A 170 -21.68 -15.93 -22.25
CA GLY A 170 -22.65 -16.86 -21.67
C GLY A 170 -22.06 -18.16 -21.12
N GLN A 171 -20.74 -18.36 -21.22
CA GLN A 171 -20.10 -19.52 -20.61
C GLN A 171 -19.95 -19.34 -19.11
N HIS A 172 -20.24 -20.41 -18.34
CA HIS A 172 -19.89 -20.47 -16.92
C HIS A 172 -18.40 -20.73 -16.76
N ILE A 173 -17.75 -19.90 -15.97
CA ILE A 173 -16.32 -20.02 -15.68
C ILE A 173 -16.16 -20.48 -14.24
N LEU A 174 -15.44 -21.57 -14.03
CA LEU A 174 -14.99 -21.98 -12.71
C LEU A 174 -13.80 -21.12 -12.31
N VAL A 175 -13.85 -20.52 -11.14
CA VAL A 175 -12.68 -19.83 -10.54
C VAL A 175 -12.19 -20.66 -9.36
N GLN A 176 -10.89 -20.95 -9.34
CA GLN A 176 -10.25 -21.75 -8.30
C GLN A 176 -9.05 -21.00 -7.73
N TRP A 177 -8.80 -21.19 -6.46
CA TRP A 177 -7.64 -20.60 -5.78
C TRP A 177 -7.10 -21.55 -4.71
N ASP A 178 -5.83 -21.39 -4.38
CA ASP A 178 -5.23 -21.99 -3.21
C ASP A 178 -5.37 -21.04 -2.03
N VAL A 179 -6.05 -21.49 -0.98
CA VAL A 179 -6.28 -20.72 0.24
C VAL A 179 -4.98 -20.58 1.05
N ALA A 180 -4.07 -21.53 0.97
CA ALA A 180 -2.76 -21.52 1.63
C ALA A 180 -2.83 -21.09 3.12
N ASN A 181 -3.77 -21.67 3.89
CA ASN A 181 -4.06 -21.35 5.30
C ASN A 181 -4.46 -19.91 5.62
N THR A 182 -4.77 -19.08 4.63
CA THR A 182 -5.17 -17.68 4.89
C THR A 182 -6.52 -17.56 5.61
N ASP A 183 -7.34 -18.60 5.57
CA ASP A 183 -8.62 -18.72 6.29
C ASP A 183 -8.47 -19.07 7.78
N GLN A 184 -7.25 -19.41 8.22
CA GLN A 184 -6.92 -19.78 9.58
C GLN A 184 -6.21 -18.62 10.32
N SER A 185 -6.10 -18.78 11.66
CA SER A 185 -5.27 -17.87 12.48
C SER A 185 -3.80 -17.97 12.04
N PRO A 186 -3.05 -16.86 12.00
CA PRO A 186 -3.41 -15.52 12.47
C PRO A 186 -4.10 -14.63 11.42
N VAL A 187 -4.15 -15.02 10.14
CA VAL A 187 -4.70 -14.19 9.04
C VAL A 187 -6.24 -14.08 9.12
N ASN A 188 -6.93 -15.20 9.31
CA ASN A 188 -8.39 -15.28 9.48
C ASN A 188 -9.23 -14.67 8.33
N CYS A 189 -8.75 -14.72 7.10
CA CYS A 189 -9.50 -14.28 5.92
C CYS A 189 -10.57 -15.32 5.58
N LYS A 190 -11.81 -15.10 6.00
CA LYS A 190 -12.91 -16.08 5.84
C LYS A 190 -13.63 -15.98 4.51
N PHE A 191 -13.50 -14.88 3.81
CA PHE A 191 -14.23 -14.60 2.58
C PHE A 191 -13.34 -13.88 1.57
N VAL A 192 -13.58 -14.15 0.30
CA VAL A 192 -12.98 -13.43 -0.82
C VAL A 192 -14.05 -12.86 -1.73
N ASN A 193 -13.71 -11.82 -2.48
CA ASN A 193 -14.54 -11.30 -3.55
C ASN A 193 -13.91 -11.72 -4.90
N ILE A 194 -14.74 -12.16 -5.83
CA ILE A 194 -14.31 -12.40 -7.20
C ILE A 194 -14.67 -11.16 -8.01
N MET A 195 -13.66 -10.48 -8.51
CA MET A 195 -13.81 -9.24 -9.26
C MET A 195 -13.24 -9.40 -10.67
N LEU A 196 -13.82 -8.70 -11.64
CA LEU A 196 -13.39 -8.71 -13.02
C LEU A 196 -12.80 -7.35 -13.40
N SER A 197 -11.65 -7.40 -14.05
CA SER A 197 -11.06 -6.27 -14.76
C SER A 197 -11.32 -6.39 -16.25
N ASN A 198 -11.64 -5.29 -16.90
CA ASN A 198 -11.78 -5.16 -18.34
C ASN A 198 -10.70 -4.27 -18.97
N ASN A 199 -9.65 -3.93 -18.19
CA ASN A 199 -8.56 -3.05 -18.61
C ASN A 199 -7.22 -3.53 -18.03
N ASP A 200 -6.90 -4.79 -18.23
CA ASP A 200 -5.62 -5.41 -17.86
C ASP A 200 -5.25 -5.29 -16.36
N GLY A 201 -6.26 -5.37 -15.49
CA GLY A 201 -6.05 -5.31 -14.03
C GLY A 201 -5.87 -3.91 -13.46
N LEU A 202 -6.00 -2.85 -14.26
CA LEU A 202 -5.86 -1.47 -13.76
C LEU A 202 -6.99 -1.07 -12.82
N THR A 203 -8.20 -1.55 -13.10
CA THR A 203 -9.37 -1.37 -12.23
C THR A 203 -10.24 -2.62 -12.23
N PHE A 204 -11.01 -2.82 -11.18
CA PHE A 204 -11.92 -3.94 -10.99
C PHE A 204 -13.33 -3.42 -10.70
N PRO A 205 -14.04 -2.84 -11.70
CA PRO A 205 -15.35 -2.22 -11.49
C PRO A 205 -16.45 -3.24 -11.21
N ASP A 206 -16.29 -4.47 -11.69
CA ASP A 206 -17.33 -5.49 -11.64
C ASP A 206 -17.03 -6.54 -10.57
N THR A 207 -17.86 -6.60 -9.52
CA THR A 207 -17.82 -7.69 -8.54
C THR A 207 -18.73 -8.82 -9.03
N LEU A 208 -18.13 -9.94 -9.44
CA LEU A 208 -18.86 -11.10 -9.95
C LEU A 208 -19.48 -11.93 -8.81
N VAL A 209 -18.72 -12.11 -7.72
CA VAL A 209 -19.17 -12.81 -6.52
C VAL A 209 -18.69 -12.07 -5.29
N TYR A 210 -19.59 -11.89 -4.34
CA TYR A 210 -19.31 -11.18 -3.10
C TYR A 210 -19.30 -12.16 -1.92
N ARG A 211 -18.20 -12.18 -1.16
CA ARG A 211 -18.02 -12.99 0.06
C ARG A 211 -18.29 -14.49 -0.14
N THR A 212 -17.57 -15.08 -1.06
CA THR A 212 -17.58 -16.53 -1.27
C THR A 212 -16.51 -17.22 -0.41
#